data_000c0b0ca9821525a5e00aafde6d3acd
#
_entry.id   000c0b0ca9821525a5e00aafde6d3acd
#
_cell.length_a   1.000
_cell.length_b   1.000
_cell.length_c   1.000
_cell.angle_alpha   90.00
_cell.angle_beta   90.00
_cell.angle_gamma   90.00
#
_symmetry.space_group_name_H-M   'P 1'
#
loop_
_entity.id
_entity.type
_entity.pdbx_description
1 polymer ?
#
loop_
_entity_poly.entity_id
_entity_poly.type
_entity_poly.pdbx_seq_one_letter_code
_entity_poly.pdbx_strand_id
1 'polypeptide(L)'
;MEKIREIIVGTNNNEKYREICDLLPDKIKKYSPKDLKILTLEENGKSFDENSMLKASYFSKKTNLLCLSDDSGLEIDLLNGAPGIYSSRWSGPKNDFDLAIKKVFEKMNKAKKTGKMLIQQDLFVV
;
A
#
# COMPACT_ATOMS: atom_id res chain seq x y z
N MET A 1 -12.08 -27.56 7.75
CA MET A 1 -11.55 -26.23 7.41
C MET A 1 -12.45 -25.60 6.35
N GLU A 2 -12.98 -24.44 6.64
CA GLU A 2 -13.81 -23.74 5.66
C GLU A 2 -12.96 -23.24 4.50
N LYS A 3 -13.47 -23.40 3.29
CA LYS A 3 -12.83 -22.84 2.10
C LYS A 3 -13.09 -21.35 2.03
N ILE A 4 -12.05 -20.59 1.74
CA ILE A 4 -12.17 -19.17 1.46
C ILE A 4 -12.89 -19.02 0.12
N ARG A 5 -14.03 -18.34 0.11
CA ARG A 5 -14.84 -18.11 -1.11
C ARG A 5 -14.82 -16.67 -1.57
N GLU A 6 -14.70 -15.76 -0.64
CA GLU A 6 -14.74 -14.33 -0.89
C GLU A 6 -13.65 -13.64 -0.09
N ILE A 7 -13.06 -12.61 -0.66
CA ILE A 7 -12.02 -11.83 -0.03
C ILE A 7 -12.13 -10.37 -0.48
N ILE A 8 -11.82 -9.46 0.42
CA ILE A 8 -11.60 -8.08 0.02
C ILE A 8 -10.09 -7.83 -0.12
N VAL A 9 -9.69 -7.28 -1.26
CA VAL A 9 -8.32 -6.83 -1.48
C VAL A 9 -8.27 -5.37 -1.07
N GLY A 10 -7.69 -5.11 0.10
CA GLY A 10 -7.78 -3.82 0.80
C GLY A 10 -6.82 -2.77 0.28
N THR A 11 -6.98 -2.39 -0.97
CA THR A 11 -6.20 -1.32 -1.58
C THR A 11 -7.08 -0.43 -2.45
N ASN A 12 -6.76 0.86 -2.48
CA ASN A 12 -7.38 1.82 -3.40
C ASN A 12 -6.52 2.07 -4.65
N ASN A 13 -5.38 1.40 -4.76
CA ASN A 13 -4.52 1.44 -5.92
C ASN A 13 -4.96 0.38 -6.92
N ASN A 14 -5.45 0.80 -8.09
CA ASN A 14 -5.98 -0.11 -9.11
C ASN A 14 -4.94 -1.11 -9.63
N GLU A 15 -3.70 -0.70 -9.76
CA GLU A 15 -2.62 -1.58 -10.23
C GLU A 15 -2.29 -2.65 -9.20
N LYS A 16 -2.16 -2.27 -7.93
CA LYS A 16 -1.96 -3.22 -6.84
C LYS A 16 -3.12 -4.20 -6.74
N TYR A 17 -4.35 -3.71 -6.88
CA TYR A 17 -5.54 -4.56 -6.87
C TYR A 17 -5.45 -5.64 -7.94
N ARG A 18 -5.11 -5.27 -9.18
CA ARG A 18 -4.95 -6.23 -10.26
C ARG A 18 -3.84 -7.24 -9.99
N GLU A 19 -2.68 -6.77 -9.55
CA GLU A 19 -1.54 -7.62 -9.25
C GLU A 19 -1.89 -8.65 -8.18
N ILE A 20 -2.54 -8.23 -7.10
CA ILE A 20 -2.95 -9.13 -6.03
C ILE A 20 -4.01 -10.11 -6.51
N CYS A 21 -5.00 -9.65 -7.27
CA CYS A 21 -6.03 -10.51 -7.83
C CYS A 21 -5.46 -11.59 -8.75
N ASP A 22 -4.45 -11.25 -9.53
CA ASP A 22 -3.78 -12.20 -10.44
C ASP A 22 -3.06 -13.31 -9.68
N LEU A 23 -2.61 -13.04 -8.45
CA LEU A 23 -1.95 -14.03 -7.60
C LEU A 23 -2.94 -14.95 -6.86
N LEU A 24 -4.21 -14.57 -6.81
CA LEU A 24 -5.22 -15.33 -6.10
C LEU A 24 -5.93 -16.31 -7.05
N PRO A 25 -6.41 -17.46 -6.53
CA PRO A 25 -7.17 -18.42 -7.36
C PRO A 25 -8.42 -17.78 -7.95
N ASP A 26 -8.74 -18.15 -9.19
CA ASP A 26 -9.93 -17.64 -9.91
C ASP A 26 -11.24 -17.95 -9.20
N LYS A 27 -11.27 -19.03 -8.43
CA LYS A 27 -12.46 -19.47 -7.69
C LYS A 27 -12.84 -18.52 -6.55
N ILE A 28 -11.91 -17.71 -6.08
CA ILE A 28 -12.16 -16.75 -5.00
C ILE A 28 -12.75 -15.49 -5.59
N LYS A 29 -13.91 -15.07 -5.07
CA LYS A 29 -14.51 -13.80 -5.44
C LYS A 29 -13.76 -12.67 -4.74
N LYS A 30 -13.34 -11.66 -5.49
CA LYS A 30 -12.53 -10.56 -5.01
C LYS A 30 -13.32 -9.27 -5.08
N TYR A 31 -13.24 -8.49 -4.01
CA TYR A 31 -13.84 -7.17 -3.94
C TYR A 31 -12.78 -6.13 -3.69
N SER A 32 -12.96 -4.95 -4.26
CA SER A 32 -12.17 -3.77 -3.88
C SER A 32 -12.96 -2.95 -2.84
N PRO A 33 -12.29 -2.07 -2.08
CA PRO A 33 -13.03 -1.13 -1.23
C PRO A 33 -14.00 -0.26 -2.01
N LYS A 34 -13.67 0.10 -3.25
CA LYS A 34 -14.56 0.88 -4.13
C LYS A 34 -15.83 0.12 -4.49
N ASP A 35 -15.73 -1.18 -4.76
CA ASP A 35 -16.89 -2.03 -5.09
C ASP A 35 -17.92 -2.05 -3.95
N LEU A 36 -17.44 -1.99 -2.71
CA LEU A 36 -18.28 -2.02 -1.53
C LEU A 36 -18.53 -0.63 -0.94
N LYS A 37 -18.12 0.42 -1.64
CA LYS A 37 -18.32 1.83 -1.27
C LYS A 37 -17.77 2.16 0.13
N ILE A 38 -16.60 1.60 0.46
CA ILE A 38 -15.94 1.83 1.74
C ILE A 38 -14.97 3.00 1.59
N LEU A 39 -15.02 3.91 2.54
CA LEU A 39 -14.13 5.07 2.58
C LEU A 39 -12.70 4.64 2.87
N THR A 40 -11.76 5.43 2.35
CA THR A 40 -10.33 5.22 2.57
C THR A 40 -9.96 5.40 4.04
N LEU A 41 -9.17 4.48 4.56
CA LEU A 41 -8.57 4.61 5.88
C LEU A 41 -7.31 5.46 5.77
N GLU A 42 -7.14 6.40 6.69
CA GLU A 42 -5.90 7.12 6.84
C GLU A 42 -4.84 6.22 7.48
N GLU A 43 -3.67 6.11 6.83
CA GLU A 43 -2.59 5.25 7.29
C GLU A 43 -1.72 6.01 8.31
N ASN A 44 -2.01 5.82 9.60
CA ASN A 44 -1.32 6.49 10.71
C ASN A 44 -0.25 5.62 11.38
N GLY A 45 0.05 4.46 10.83
CA GLY A 45 1.07 3.58 11.37
C GLY A 45 2.48 4.13 11.19
N LYS A 46 3.40 3.60 11.96
CA LYS A 46 4.82 4.01 11.95
C LYS A 46 5.70 3.11 11.09
N SER A 47 5.14 2.06 10.51
CA SER A 47 5.85 1.10 9.66
C SER A 47 4.93 0.57 8.58
N PHE A 48 5.53 -0.07 7.56
CA PHE A 48 4.76 -0.77 6.53
C PHE A 48 3.91 -1.88 7.14
N ASP A 49 4.46 -2.66 8.07
CA ASP A 49 3.75 -3.71 8.80
C ASP A 49 2.51 -3.16 9.48
N GLU A 50 2.67 -2.10 10.23
CA GLU A 50 1.58 -1.50 10.99
C GLU A 50 0.49 -0.96 10.06
N ASN A 51 0.86 -0.28 8.98
CA ASN A 51 -0.10 0.26 8.03
C ASN A 51 -0.86 -0.84 7.29
N SER A 52 -0.20 -1.91 6.85
CA SER A 52 -0.88 -3.03 6.20
C SER A 52 -1.83 -3.76 7.15
N MET A 53 -1.43 -3.94 8.41
CA MET A 53 -2.29 -4.52 9.43
C MET A 53 -3.52 -3.65 9.71
N LEU A 54 -3.34 -2.34 9.83
CA LEU A 54 -4.43 -1.39 10.05
C LEU A 54 -5.45 -1.45 8.90
N LYS A 55 -4.98 -1.46 7.66
CA LYS A 55 -5.86 -1.58 6.49
C LYS A 55 -6.62 -2.90 6.49
N ALA A 56 -5.92 -4.01 6.69
CA ALA A 56 -6.54 -5.33 6.70
C ALA A 56 -7.62 -5.43 7.78
N SER A 57 -7.32 -4.99 8.99
CA SER A 57 -8.27 -5.01 10.10
C SER A 57 -9.47 -4.10 9.85
N TYR A 58 -9.24 -2.90 9.32
CA TYR A 58 -10.30 -1.93 9.04
C TYR A 58 -11.29 -2.49 8.00
N PHE A 59 -10.79 -2.96 6.87
CA PHE A 59 -11.67 -3.46 5.81
C PHE A 59 -12.35 -4.77 6.20
N SER A 60 -11.66 -5.64 6.93
CA SER A 60 -12.25 -6.88 7.43
C SER A 60 -13.42 -6.60 8.38
N LYS A 61 -13.25 -5.67 9.30
CA LYS A 61 -14.32 -5.28 10.23
C LYS A 61 -15.50 -4.63 9.53
N LYS A 62 -15.25 -3.81 8.52
CA LYS A 62 -16.30 -3.12 7.77
C LYS A 62 -17.12 -4.06 6.88
N THR A 63 -16.52 -5.12 6.38
CA THR A 63 -17.15 -6.02 5.40
C THR A 63 -17.53 -7.37 5.96
N ASN A 64 -16.99 -7.73 7.11
CA ASN A 64 -17.07 -9.09 7.66
C ASN A 64 -16.50 -10.15 6.69
N LEU A 65 -15.57 -9.74 5.84
CA LEU A 65 -14.85 -10.61 4.91
C LEU A 65 -13.39 -10.72 5.32
N LEU A 66 -12.76 -11.81 4.91
CA LEU A 66 -11.31 -11.93 4.98
C LEU A 66 -10.70 -10.82 4.13
N CYS A 67 -9.73 -10.10 4.67
CA CYS A 67 -9.07 -9.01 3.95
C CYS A 67 -7.59 -9.29 3.74
N LEU A 68 -7.14 -9.09 2.51
CA LEU A 68 -5.74 -9.08 2.15
C LEU A 68 -5.32 -7.65 1.85
N SER A 69 -4.31 -7.15 2.53
CA SER A 69 -3.78 -5.82 2.26
C SER A 69 -2.25 -5.83 2.29
N ASP A 70 -1.67 -4.81 1.69
CA ASP A 70 -0.23 -4.59 1.70
C ASP A 70 0.06 -3.12 1.98
N ASP A 71 1.31 -2.85 2.31
CA ASP A 71 1.87 -1.51 2.26
C ASP A 71 3.30 -1.60 1.76
N SER A 72 3.68 -0.66 0.91
CA SER A 72 5.01 -0.64 0.29
C SER A 72 5.44 0.78 0.02
N GLY A 73 6.75 0.95 -0.08
CA GLY A 73 7.31 2.26 -0.36
C GLY A 73 8.79 2.20 -0.66
N LEU A 74 9.33 3.34 -0.99
CA LEU A 74 10.74 3.54 -1.29
C LEU A 74 11.44 4.14 -0.09
N GLU A 75 12.49 3.49 0.38
CA GLU A 75 13.37 4.02 1.42
C GLU A 75 14.72 4.40 0.81
N ILE A 76 15.18 5.60 1.09
CA ILE A 76 16.44 6.13 0.56
C ILE A 76 17.34 6.48 1.75
N ASP A 77 18.48 5.80 1.86
CA ASP A 77 19.43 6.02 2.97
C ASP A 77 19.88 7.47 3.07
N LEU A 78 20.17 8.09 1.94
CA LEU A 78 20.57 9.49 1.88
C LEU A 78 19.56 10.44 2.51
N LEU A 79 18.28 10.07 2.49
CA LEU A 79 17.17 10.84 3.02
C LEU A 79 16.67 10.29 4.36
N ASN A 80 17.50 9.54 5.07
CA ASN A 80 17.15 8.90 6.35
C ASN A 80 15.89 8.03 6.27
N GLY A 81 15.75 7.31 5.15
CA GLY A 81 14.62 6.42 4.90
C GLY A 81 13.41 7.05 4.23
N ALA A 82 13.42 8.37 4.02
CA ALA A 82 12.32 9.01 3.30
C ALA A 82 12.32 8.63 1.81
N PRO A 83 11.16 8.59 1.15
CA PRO A 83 9.82 8.85 1.65
C PRO A 83 9.22 7.76 2.56
N GLY A 84 9.73 6.52 2.54
CA GLY A 84 9.30 5.43 3.40
C GLY A 84 7.79 5.22 3.37
N ILE A 85 7.17 5.20 4.55
CA ILE A 85 5.70 5.04 4.67
C ILE A 85 4.90 6.18 4.03
N TYR A 86 5.53 7.28 3.68
CA TYR A 86 4.90 8.42 3.01
C TYR A 86 5.07 8.40 1.49
N SER A 87 5.56 7.29 0.92
CA SER A 87 5.85 7.20 -0.52
C SER A 87 4.66 7.59 -1.40
N SER A 88 3.48 7.08 -1.11
CA SER A 88 2.29 7.42 -1.89
C SER A 88 1.85 8.88 -1.69
N ARG A 89 2.09 9.44 -0.50
CA ARG A 89 1.74 10.83 -0.20
C ARG A 89 2.57 11.83 -1.00
N TRP A 90 3.81 11.47 -1.34
CA TRP A 90 4.67 12.33 -2.16
C TRP A 90 4.16 12.45 -3.60
N SER A 91 3.33 11.53 -4.05
CA SER A 91 2.67 11.63 -5.36
C SER A 91 1.48 12.59 -5.37
N GLY A 92 1.07 13.07 -4.21
CA GLY A 92 -0.05 13.98 -4.05
C GLY A 92 -1.42 13.31 -4.19
N PRO A 93 -2.51 14.10 -4.08
CA PRO A 93 -3.87 13.54 -4.06
C PRO A 93 -4.30 12.88 -5.37
N LYS A 94 -3.60 13.17 -6.47
CA LYS A 94 -3.90 12.58 -7.80
C LYS A 94 -3.03 11.37 -8.13
N ASN A 95 -2.23 10.87 -7.17
CA ASN A 95 -1.30 9.77 -7.37
C ASN A 95 -0.37 10.00 -8.57
N ASP A 96 0.22 11.19 -8.65
CA ASP A 96 1.15 11.57 -9.71
C ASP A 96 2.56 11.07 -9.34
N PHE A 97 2.92 9.90 -9.88
CA PHE A 97 4.23 9.30 -9.60
C PHE A 97 5.40 10.12 -10.17
N ASP A 98 5.20 10.84 -11.26
CA ASP A 98 6.23 11.73 -11.79
C ASP A 98 6.55 12.84 -10.80
N LEU A 99 5.53 13.37 -10.12
CA LEU A 99 5.72 14.35 -9.06
C LEU A 99 6.50 13.76 -7.89
N ALA A 100 6.19 12.53 -7.49
CA ALA A 100 6.90 11.85 -6.41
C ALA A 100 8.38 11.65 -6.75
N ILE A 101 8.67 11.17 -7.97
CA ILE A 101 10.03 10.97 -8.47
C ILE A 101 10.80 12.29 -8.47
N LYS A 102 10.17 13.35 -8.96
CA LYS A 102 10.78 14.69 -8.98
C LYS A 102 11.17 15.16 -7.59
N LYS A 103 10.28 14.97 -6.60
CA LYS A 103 10.55 15.31 -5.21
C LYS A 103 11.74 14.52 -4.65
N VAL A 104 11.83 13.22 -4.98
CA VAL A 104 12.96 12.38 -4.57
C VAL A 104 14.28 12.96 -5.08
N PHE A 105 14.35 13.25 -6.38
CA PHE A 105 15.57 13.80 -6.99
C PHE A 105 15.93 15.17 -6.43
N GLU A 106 14.97 16.05 -6.21
CA GLU A 106 15.20 17.37 -5.62
C GLU A 106 15.81 17.26 -4.23
N LYS A 107 15.27 16.37 -3.40
CA LYS A 107 15.78 16.16 -2.03
C LYS A 107 17.17 15.51 -2.02
N MET A 108 17.42 14.56 -2.91
CA MET A 108 18.73 13.94 -3.06
C MET A 108 19.78 14.94 -3.50
N ASN A 109 19.46 15.81 -4.45
CA ASN A 109 20.36 16.87 -4.91
C ASN A 109 20.70 17.85 -3.79
N LYS A 110 19.75 18.21 -2.95
CA LYS A 110 19.98 19.08 -1.79
C LYS A 110 20.93 18.43 -0.78
N ALA A 111 20.82 17.12 -0.58
CA ALA A 111 21.69 16.39 0.33
C ALA A 111 23.13 16.26 -0.20
N LYS A 112 23.33 16.41 -1.53
CA LYS A 112 24.66 16.37 -2.20
C LYS A 112 25.50 15.15 -1.87
N LYS A 113 24.84 14.00 -1.68
CA LYS A 113 25.48 12.72 -1.38
C LYS A 113 24.93 11.65 -2.29
N THR A 114 25.61 10.53 -2.37
CA THR A 114 25.09 9.33 -3.03
C THR A 114 24.37 8.48 -1.98
N GLY A 115 23.11 8.18 -2.22
CA GLY A 115 22.33 7.34 -1.33
C GLY A 115 22.06 5.97 -1.92
N LYS A 116 21.64 5.04 -1.06
CA LYS A 116 21.23 3.70 -1.45
C LYS A 116 19.70 3.62 -1.40
N MET A 117 19.10 3.12 -2.47
CA MET A 117 17.65 2.98 -2.55
C MET A 117 17.24 1.57 -2.13
N LEU A 118 16.24 1.49 -1.27
CA LEU A 118 15.63 0.24 -0.82
C LEU A 118 14.13 0.28 -1.05
N ILE A 119 13.58 -0.83 -1.53
CA ILE A 119 12.13 -1.00 -1.66
C ILE A 119 11.71 -2.03 -0.62
N GLN A 120 10.73 -1.67 0.19
CA GLN A 120 10.21 -2.52 1.24
C GLN A 120 8.71 -2.72 1.07
N GLN A 121 8.27 -3.96 1.24
CA GLN A 121 6.87 -4.33 1.12
C GLN A 121 6.49 -5.35 2.18
N ASP A 122 5.38 -5.10 2.86
CA ASP A 122 4.81 -5.99 3.86
C ASP A 122 3.38 -6.39 3.47
N LEU A 123 3.03 -7.64 3.72
CA LEU A 123 1.74 -8.21 3.37
C LEU A 123 1.08 -8.84 4.58
N PHE A 124 -0.19 -8.48 4.84
CA PHE A 124 -0.99 -9.05 5.91
C PHE A 124 -2.33 -9.57 5.40
N VAL A 125 -2.77 -10.69 6.01
CA VAL A 125 -4.08 -11.30 5.75
C VAL A 125 -4.87 -11.35 7.06
N VAL A 126 -6.07 -10.81 7.04
CA VAL A 126 -6.97 -10.80 8.19
C VAL A 126 -8.32 -11.43 7.85
#